data_42874d051492e5af9264c3067383f827
#
_entry.id   42874d051492e5af9264c3067383f827
#
_cell.length_a   1.000
_cell.length_b   1.000
_cell.length_c   1.000
_cell.angle_alpha   90.00
_cell.angle_beta   90.00
_cell.angle_gamma   90.00
#
_symmetry.space_group_name_H-M   'P 1'
#
loop_
_entity.id
_entity.type
_entity.pdbx_description
1 polymer ?
#
loop_
_entity_poly.entity_id
_entity_poly.type
_entity_poly.pdbx_seq_one_letter_code
_entity_poly.pdbx_strand_id
1 'polypeptide(L)'
;MEQGTEGHWLHGGMTFDPSQYHRFEHGKMQCGLCVASWQLTDVQEGDGGFACIPGSHKSNYRPLSQMLSTKNDLGTVKQISAKAGAVIIFNEALVHGTLPWKPENRMRRSILFKCSPGFLSWGGPSKCPIADPTPEELAVYESPHRTGRVTLEGQETS
;
A
#
# COMPACT_ATOMS: atom_id res chain seq x y z
N MET A 1 -7.28 10.88 -9.30
CA MET A 1 -8.73 10.79 -9.04
C MET A 1 -9.34 12.13 -9.38
N GLU A 2 -10.40 12.10 -10.12
CA GLU A 2 -11.23 13.24 -10.50
C GLU A 2 -12.51 13.23 -9.67
N GLN A 3 -13.24 14.33 -9.67
CA GLN A 3 -14.55 14.41 -9.02
C GLN A 3 -15.46 13.27 -9.47
N GLY A 4 -16.24 12.72 -8.56
CA GLY A 4 -17.14 11.60 -8.83
C GLY A 4 -16.48 10.24 -8.88
N THR A 5 -15.16 10.14 -8.73
CA THR A 5 -14.49 8.84 -8.56
C THR A 5 -14.97 8.21 -7.25
N GLU A 6 -15.56 7.02 -7.32
CA GLU A 6 -16.20 6.35 -6.17
C GLU A 6 -15.25 6.00 -5.02
N GLY A 7 -13.96 5.98 -5.29
CA GLY A 7 -12.97 5.54 -4.31
C GLY A 7 -12.78 4.03 -4.34
N HIS A 8 -12.20 3.50 -3.26
CA HIS A 8 -11.93 2.10 -3.11
C HIS A 8 -12.32 1.65 -1.69
N TRP A 9 -13.01 0.53 -1.60
CA TRP A 9 -13.42 -0.04 -0.32
C TRP A 9 -12.24 -0.25 0.63
N LEU A 10 -12.52 -0.22 1.94
CA LEU A 10 -11.51 -0.46 2.96
C LEU A 10 -11.12 -1.93 3.00
N HIS A 11 -9.83 -2.20 3.03
CA HIS A 11 -9.22 -3.52 3.06
C HIS A 11 -8.00 -3.52 3.97
N GLY A 12 -7.37 -4.68 4.18
CA GLY A 12 -6.30 -4.87 5.16
C GLY A 12 -6.82 -5.45 6.48
N GLY A 13 -6.02 -5.40 7.52
CA GLY A 13 -6.36 -5.98 8.82
C GLY A 13 -6.39 -7.52 8.83
N MET A 14 -5.75 -8.15 7.87
CA MET A 14 -5.66 -9.61 7.73
C MET A 14 -4.38 -10.11 8.38
N THR A 15 -4.45 -10.44 9.64
CA THR A 15 -3.30 -10.94 10.41
C THR A 15 -2.75 -12.28 9.92
N PHE A 16 -3.47 -12.96 9.04
CA PHE A 16 -3.11 -14.30 8.54
C PHE A 16 -2.52 -14.30 7.14
N ASP A 17 -2.52 -13.16 6.44
CA ASP A 17 -1.85 -13.06 5.15
C ASP A 17 -0.34 -12.89 5.38
N PRO A 18 0.50 -13.80 4.85
CA PRO A 18 1.95 -13.71 5.03
C PRO A 18 2.56 -12.41 4.50
N SER A 19 1.87 -11.69 3.61
CA SER A 19 2.31 -10.40 3.07
C SER A 19 1.88 -9.20 3.91
N GLN A 20 0.87 -9.36 4.76
CA GLN A 20 0.19 -8.27 5.48
C GLN A 20 0.29 -8.41 7.00
N TYR A 21 1.42 -8.87 7.51
CA TYR A 21 1.59 -9.03 8.95
C TYR A 21 2.17 -7.77 9.60
N HIS A 22 1.83 -7.58 10.86
CA HIS A 22 2.45 -6.62 11.77
C HIS A 22 2.61 -7.29 13.13
N ARG A 23 3.85 -7.39 13.62
CA ARG A 23 4.17 -8.03 14.90
C ARG A 23 5.18 -7.20 15.66
N PHE A 24 4.98 -7.09 16.94
CA PHE A 24 5.96 -6.54 17.87
C PHE A 24 6.35 -7.62 18.87
N GLU A 25 7.53 -8.18 18.69
CA GLU A 25 8.04 -9.29 19.49
C GLU A 25 9.47 -9.01 19.89
N HIS A 26 9.82 -9.29 21.16
CA HIS A 26 11.17 -9.12 21.70
C HIS A 26 11.77 -7.73 21.48
N GLY A 27 10.93 -6.69 21.60
CA GLY A 27 11.37 -5.30 21.42
C GLY A 27 11.60 -4.88 19.98
N LYS A 28 11.27 -5.72 18.99
CA LYS A 28 11.43 -5.44 17.58
C LYS A 28 10.10 -5.43 16.85
N MET A 29 9.94 -4.46 15.97
CA MET A 29 8.81 -4.43 15.05
C MET A 29 9.16 -5.21 13.78
N GLN A 30 8.27 -6.10 13.40
CA GLN A 30 8.33 -6.85 12.15
C GLN A 30 7.05 -6.59 11.38
N CYS A 31 7.18 -6.23 10.12
CA CYS A 31 6.03 -6.05 9.23
C CYS A 31 6.36 -6.61 7.84
N GLY A 32 5.32 -7.04 7.16
CA GLY A 32 5.39 -7.48 5.78
C GLY A 32 5.42 -6.30 4.82
N LEU A 33 4.46 -6.28 3.92
CA LEU A 33 4.35 -5.25 2.89
C LEU A 33 4.11 -3.87 3.49
N CYS A 34 4.98 -2.93 3.17
CA CYS A 34 4.87 -1.52 3.51
C CYS A 34 4.63 -0.69 2.26
N VAL A 35 3.89 0.38 2.41
CA VAL A 35 3.57 1.32 1.32
C VAL A 35 4.07 2.70 1.68
N ALA A 36 4.75 3.34 0.74
CA ALA A 36 5.05 4.77 0.75
C ALA A 36 4.22 5.45 -0.34
N SER A 37 3.23 6.22 0.07
CA SER A 37 2.33 6.95 -0.83
C SER A 37 2.74 8.42 -0.89
N TRP A 38 3.41 8.80 -1.97
CA TRP A 38 3.80 10.18 -2.25
C TRP A 38 2.61 10.98 -2.75
N GLN A 39 2.29 12.07 -2.09
CA GLN A 39 1.21 12.95 -2.50
C GLN A 39 1.74 14.00 -3.49
N LEU A 40 1.26 13.98 -4.72
CA LEU A 40 1.67 14.94 -5.76
C LEU A 40 0.76 16.18 -5.79
N THR A 41 -0.37 16.11 -5.09
CA THR A 41 -1.33 17.20 -4.96
C THR A 41 -1.82 17.30 -3.52
N ASP A 42 -2.26 18.48 -3.11
CA ASP A 42 -2.84 18.71 -1.78
C ASP A 42 -4.12 17.89 -1.60
N VAL A 43 -4.27 17.34 -0.42
CA VAL A 43 -5.49 16.69 0.08
C VAL A 43 -5.90 17.39 1.38
N GLN A 44 -7.02 18.09 1.35
CA GLN A 44 -7.56 18.80 2.51
C GLN A 44 -8.58 17.94 3.25
N GLU A 45 -8.93 18.36 4.46
CA GLU A 45 -9.99 17.72 5.22
C GLU A 45 -11.32 17.78 4.46
N GLY A 46 -12.02 16.66 4.40
CA GLY A 46 -13.28 16.54 3.69
C GLY A 46 -13.19 16.24 2.20
N ASP A 47 -12.00 16.33 1.57
CA ASP A 47 -11.84 16.07 0.13
C ASP A 47 -12.07 14.61 -0.28
N GLY A 48 -11.89 13.67 0.63
CA GLY A 48 -11.79 12.26 0.31
C GLY A 48 -10.34 11.79 0.17
N GLY A 49 -10.08 10.81 -0.67
CA GLY A 49 -8.74 10.25 -0.85
C GLY A 49 -8.38 9.22 0.22
N PHE A 50 -7.09 9.09 0.56
CA PHE A 50 -6.62 8.05 1.47
C PHE A 50 -7.28 8.16 2.85
N ALA A 51 -7.77 7.02 3.32
CA ALA A 51 -8.37 6.88 4.64
C ALA A 51 -8.03 5.54 5.27
N CYS A 52 -8.05 5.49 6.59
CA CYS A 52 -7.72 4.27 7.33
C CYS A 52 -8.49 4.18 8.64
N ILE A 53 -8.49 3.00 9.25
CA ILE A 53 -8.88 2.79 10.65
C ILE A 53 -7.60 2.82 11.49
N PRO A 54 -7.31 3.91 12.21
CA PRO A 54 -6.09 4.04 13.00
C PRO A 54 -5.92 2.90 14.00
N GLY A 55 -4.73 2.31 14.06
CA GLY A 55 -4.42 1.23 15.00
C GLY A 55 -4.86 -0.17 14.57
N SER A 56 -5.65 -0.31 13.50
CA SER A 56 -6.18 -1.60 13.04
C SER A 56 -5.10 -2.63 12.68
N HIS A 57 -3.91 -2.19 12.28
CA HIS A 57 -2.75 -3.07 12.02
C HIS A 57 -2.25 -3.83 13.26
N LYS A 58 -2.65 -3.40 14.45
CA LYS A 58 -2.30 -4.04 15.73
C LYS A 58 -3.39 -5.02 16.21
N SER A 59 -4.51 -5.09 15.50
CA SER A 59 -5.63 -5.95 15.88
C SER A 59 -5.38 -7.40 15.46
N ASN A 60 -5.68 -8.33 16.36
CA ASN A 60 -5.73 -9.77 16.05
C ASN A 60 -7.12 -10.21 15.53
N TYR A 61 -8.06 -9.28 15.42
CA TYR A 61 -9.42 -9.55 14.99
C TYR A 61 -9.70 -8.86 13.66
N ARG A 62 -10.49 -9.52 12.82
CA ARG A 62 -11.01 -8.88 11.61
C ARG A 62 -11.95 -7.74 11.99
N PRO A 63 -11.88 -6.62 11.29
CA PRO A 63 -12.88 -5.56 11.43
C PRO A 63 -14.27 -6.10 11.08
N LEU A 64 -15.29 -5.58 11.73
CA LEU A 64 -16.66 -5.84 11.33
C LEU A 64 -16.89 -5.35 9.89
N SER A 65 -17.66 -6.08 9.10
CA SER A 65 -17.95 -5.71 7.70
C SER A 65 -18.49 -4.27 7.58
N GLN A 66 -19.26 -3.83 8.58
CA GLN A 66 -19.78 -2.48 8.64
C GLN A 66 -18.67 -1.42 8.77
N MET A 67 -17.61 -1.70 9.51
CA MET A 67 -16.44 -0.79 9.67
C MET A 67 -15.65 -0.62 8.37
N LEU A 68 -15.78 -1.55 7.43
CA LEU A 68 -15.13 -1.48 6.12
C LEU A 68 -15.92 -0.65 5.11
N SER A 69 -17.10 -0.18 5.49
CA SER A 69 -17.94 0.67 4.65
C SER A 69 -17.43 2.10 4.65
N THR A 70 -17.32 2.71 3.48
CA THR A 70 -17.01 4.13 3.35
C THR A 70 -18.25 5.03 3.58
N LYS A 71 -19.44 4.44 3.75
CA LYS A 71 -20.72 5.16 3.91
C LYS A 71 -21.22 5.18 5.36
N ASN A 72 -20.96 4.09 6.09
CA ASN A 72 -21.40 3.97 7.50
C ASN A 72 -20.35 3.14 8.26
N ASP A 73 -19.27 3.77 8.64
CA ASP A 73 -18.06 3.21 9.21
C ASP A 73 -18.03 3.22 10.74
N LEU A 74 -19.16 3.49 11.38
CA LEU A 74 -19.28 3.66 12.85
C LEU A 74 -18.36 4.76 13.41
N GLY A 75 -17.94 5.72 12.59
CA GLY A 75 -17.01 6.79 12.98
C GLY A 75 -15.55 6.33 13.17
N THR A 76 -15.20 5.14 12.69
CA THR A 76 -13.87 4.57 12.88
C THR A 76 -12.87 4.96 11.79
N VAL A 77 -13.36 5.32 10.62
CA VAL A 77 -12.51 5.69 9.47
C VAL A 77 -12.05 7.14 9.61
N LYS A 78 -10.75 7.36 9.41
CA LYS A 78 -10.13 8.68 9.38
C LYS A 78 -9.57 8.96 8.01
N GLN A 79 -10.00 10.06 7.40
CA GLN A 79 -9.34 10.61 6.22
C GLN A 79 -7.98 11.19 6.62
N ILE A 80 -6.99 11.05 5.77
CA ILE A 80 -5.66 11.62 5.98
C ILE A 80 -5.47 12.81 5.04
N SER A 81 -5.38 13.99 5.63
CA SER A 81 -5.00 15.21 4.91
C SER A 81 -3.49 15.28 4.74
N ALA A 82 -3.04 15.74 3.59
CA ALA A 82 -1.61 15.86 3.31
C ALA A 82 -1.34 16.94 2.26
N LYS A 83 -0.22 17.63 2.38
CA LYS A 83 0.28 18.57 1.37
C LYS A 83 0.97 17.84 0.23
N ALA A 84 1.02 18.47 -0.93
CA ALA A 84 1.88 18.03 -2.02
C ALA A 84 3.34 17.93 -1.54
N GLY A 85 4.04 16.86 -1.91
CA GLY A 85 5.38 16.52 -1.43
C GLY A 85 5.41 15.69 -0.13
N ALA A 86 4.30 15.57 0.59
CA ALA A 86 4.24 14.70 1.76
C ALA A 86 4.20 13.20 1.37
N VAL A 87 4.71 12.36 2.26
CA VAL A 87 4.66 10.90 2.13
C VAL A 87 3.84 10.31 3.26
N ILE A 88 2.86 9.49 2.91
CA ILE A 88 2.10 8.68 3.87
C ILE A 88 2.72 7.29 3.87
N ILE A 89 3.26 6.85 5.01
CA ILE A 89 3.87 5.52 5.16
C ILE A 89 2.96 4.67 6.03
N PHE A 90 2.62 3.48 5.54
CA PHE A 90 1.81 2.52 6.28
C PHE A 90 2.16 1.08 5.87
N ASN A 91 1.78 0.10 6.68
CA ASN A 91 1.85 -1.30 6.31
C ASN A 91 0.47 -1.83 5.87
N GLU A 92 0.45 -2.86 5.05
CA GLU A 92 -0.79 -3.44 4.49
C GLU A 92 -1.69 -4.12 5.54
N ALA A 93 -1.18 -4.37 6.76
CA ALA A 93 -2.01 -4.81 7.88
C ALA A 93 -2.97 -3.71 8.38
N LEU A 94 -2.68 -2.43 8.08
CA LEU A 94 -3.59 -1.34 8.37
C LEU A 94 -4.85 -1.47 7.51
N VAL A 95 -6.03 -1.39 8.11
CA VAL A 95 -7.27 -1.26 7.35
C VAL A 95 -7.29 0.12 6.70
N HIS A 96 -7.26 0.14 5.39
CA HIS A 96 -7.15 1.36 4.61
C HIS A 96 -7.92 1.27 3.29
N GLY A 97 -8.13 2.39 2.68
CA GLY A 97 -8.81 2.50 1.39
C GLY A 97 -8.81 3.92 0.88
N THR A 98 -9.73 4.21 0.00
CA THR A 98 -9.83 5.53 -0.63
C THR A 98 -11.28 5.99 -0.57
N LEU A 99 -11.53 7.11 0.08
CA LEU A 99 -12.84 7.77 0.06
C LEU A 99 -13.09 8.44 -1.30
N PRO A 100 -14.35 8.58 -1.71
CA PRO A 100 -14.70 9.30 -2.93
C PRO A 100 -14.09 10.69 -2.96
N TRP A 101 -13.58 11.09 -4.13
CA TRP A 101 -12.98 12.40 -4.33
C TRP A 101 -14.06 13.45 -4.61
N LYS A 102 -14.14 14.49 -3.80
CA LYS A 102 -15.21 15.48 -3.85
C LYS A 102 -14.86 16.77 -4.62
N PRO A 103 -13.62 17.30 -4.59
CA PRO A 103 -13.32 18.57 -5.25
C PRO A 103 -13.55 18.54 -6.75
N GLU A 104 -14.17 19.59 -7.29
CA GLU A 104 -14.49 19.73 -8.70
C GLU A 104 -13.34 20.26 -9.55
N ASN A 105 -12.55 21.16 -8.97
CA ASN A 105 -11.57 21.97 -9.70
C ASN A 105 -10.13 21.49 -9.50
N ARG A 106 -9.93 20.37 -8.85
CA ARG A 106 -8.60 19.78 -8.63
C ARG A 106 -8.64 18.26 -8.59
N MET A 107 -7.56 17.68 -9.05
CA MET A 107 -7.39 16.25 -9.20
C MET A 107 -6.46 15.74 -8.10
N ARG A 108 -6.75 14.60 -7.50
CA ARG A 108 -5.81 13.91 -6.61
C ARG A 108 -4.84 13.05 -7.41
N ARG A 109 -3.56 13.25 -7.18
CA ARG A 109 -2.48 12.43 -7.74
C ARG A 109 -1.56 11.93 -6.63
N SER A 110 -1.21 10.67 -6.67
CA SER A 110 -0.25 10.05 -5.76
C SER A 110 0.51 8.94 -6.47
N ILE A 111 1.73 8.68 -6.02
CA ILE A 111 2.54 7.52 -6.45
C ILE A 111 2.70 6.62 -5.25
N LEU A 112 2.44 5.32 -5.42
CA LEU A 112 2.56 4.31 -4.39
C LEU A 112 3.74 3.39 -4.69
N PHE A 113 4.67 3.32 -3.75
CA PHE A 113 5.72 2.31 -3.74
C PHE A 113 5.37 1.27 -2.69
N LYS A 114 5.31 0.01 -3.12
CA LYS A 114 5.11 -1.13 -2.23
C LYS A 114 6.44 -1.83 -2.03
N CYS A 115 6.85 -1.96 -0.77
CA CYS A 115 8.11 -2.57 -0.37
C CYS A 115 7.83 -3.80 0.48
N SER A 116 8.41 -4.92 0.12
CA SER A 116 8.32 -6.16 0.89
C SER A 116 9.70 -6.64 1.33
N PRO A 117 9.81 -7.43 2.41
CA PRO A 117 11.04 -8.15 2.71
C PRO A 117 11.48 -9.02 1.54
N GLY A 118 12.79 -9.18 1.32
CA GLY A 118 13.33 -9.89 0.16
C GLY A 118 12.96 -11.38 0.05
N PHE A 119 12.41 -11.97 1.11
CA PHE A 119 11.87 -13.34 1.10
C PHE A 119 10.38 -13.42 0.75
N LEU A 120 9.71 -12.26 0.56
CA LEU A 120 8.28 -12.17 0.30
C LEU A 120 8.04 -11.65 -1.12
N SER A 121 7.32 -12.40 -1.93
CA SER A 121 6.84 -11.95 -3.23
C SER A 121 5.36 -11.57 -3.14
N TRP A 122 5.02 -10.36 -3.59
CA TRP A 122 3.66 -9.88 -3.70
C TRP A 122 3.38 -9.48 -5.15
N GLY A 123 2.49 -10.22 -5.79
CA GLY A 123 2.20 -10.07 -7.21
C GLY A 123 3.13 -10.91 -8.10
N GLY A 124 2.90 -10.86 -9.39
CA GLY A 124 3.73 -11.52 -10.39
C GLY A 124 4.97 -10.69 -10.75
N PRO A 125 5.93 -11.27 -11.48
CA PRO A 125 7.10 -10.54 -11.94
C PRO A 125 6.68 -9.35 -12.81
N SER A 126 7.20 -8.18 -12.49
CA SER A 126 7.04 -6.99 -13.31
C SER A 126 8.07 -7.03 -14.44
N LYS A 127 7.62 -6.86 -15.67
CA LYS A 127 8.56 -6.65 -16.80
C LYS A 127 9.11 -5.24 -16.71
N CYS A 128 10.41 -5.09 -16.85
CA CYS A 128 11.03 -3.79 -17.00
C CYS A 128 10.50 -3.10 -18.27
N PRO A 129 9.91 -1.90 -18.17
CA PRO A 129 9.39 -1.18 -19.35
C PRO A 129 10.47 -0.43 -20.10
N ILE A 130 11.70 -0.42 -19.61
CA ILE A 130 12.84 0.27 -20.23
C ILE A 130 13.37 -0.59 -21.38
N ALA A 131 13.56 0.02 -22.55
CA ALA A 131 14.05 -0.65 -23.74
C ALA A 131 15.50 -0.86 -23.64
N ASP A 132 16.27 -1.44 -23.20
CA ASP A 132 17.71 -1.57 -23.00
C ASP A 132 18.17 -1.07 -21.60
N PRO A 133 17.65 -1.72 -20.55
CA PRO A 133 17.88 -1.28 -19.19
C PRO A 133 19.33 -1.59 -18.75
N THR A 134 19.90 -0.70 -17.94
CA THR A 134 21.13 -0.99 -17.22
C THR A 134 20.92 -2.10 -16.19
N PRO A 135 21.98 -2.78 -15.71
CA PRO A 135 21.86 -3.77 -14.64
C PRO A 135 21.18 -3.22 -13.37
N GLU A 136 21.43 -1.98 -13.01
CA GLU A 136 20.83 -1.32 -11.84
C GLU A 136 19.32 -1.06 -12.05
N GLU A 137 18.93 -0.65 -13.25
CA GLU A 137 17.51 -0.48 -13.60
C GLU A 137 16.80 -1.83 -13.64
N LEU A 138 17.43 -2.85 -14.19
CA LEU A 138 16.86 -4.20 -14.22
C LEU A 138 16.65 -4.77 -12.81
N ALA A 139 17.60 -4.55 -11.90
CA ALA A 139 17.53 -5.02 -10.52
C ALA A 139 16.31 -4.48 -9.76
N VAL A 140 15.78 -3.29 -10.13
CA VAL A 140 14.56 -2.74 -9.54
C VAL A 140 13.33 -3.59 -9.86
N TYR A 141 13.36 -4.29 -10.99
CA TYR A 141 12.24 -5.11 -11.47
C TYR A 141 12.40 -6.60 -11.14
N GLU A 142 13.51 -6.98 -10.53
CA GLU A 142 13.69 -8.36 -10.09
C GLU A 142 12.66 -8.75 -9.05
N SER A 143 12.07 -9.93 -9.24
CA SER A 143 11.16 -10.50 -8.25
C SER A 143 11.93 -10.86 -6.99
N PRO A 144 11.43 -10.56 -5.79
CA PRO A 144 12.04 -11.03 -4.56
C PRO A 144 12.08 -12.57 -4.56
N HIS A 145 13.21 -13.12 -4.16
CA HIS A 145 13.46 -14.56 -4.25
C HIS A 145 12.74 -15.35 -3.19
N ARG A 146 11.95 -16.26 -3.64
CA ARG A 146 11.42 -17.33 -2.82
C ARG A 146 12.18 -18.65 -3.02
N THR A 147 12.66 -18.91 -4.23
CA THR A 147 13.47 -20.08 -4.60
C THR A 147 14.23 -19.76 -5.88
N GLY A 148 15.54 -19.77 -5.83
CA GLY A 148 16.41 -19.55 -6.98
C GLY A 148 16.61 -18.06 -7.32
N ARG A 149 17.85 -17.65 -7.49
CA ARG A 149 18.19 -16.35 -8.07
C ARG A 149 18.14 -16.47 -9.58
N VAL A 150 17.37 -15.62 -10.23
CA VAL A 150 17.62 -15.33 -11.65
C VAL A 150 18.89 -14.50 -11.66
N THR A 151 19.97 -15.06 -12.14
CA THR A 151 21.21 -14.30 -12.36
C THR A 151 21.02 -13.40 -13.57
N LEU A 152 21.73 -12.27 -13.59
CA LEU A 152 21.69 -11.28 -14.68
C LEU A 152 22.04 -11.89 -16.08
N GLU A 153 22.46 -13.12 -16.12
CA GLU A 153 22.82 -13.85 -17.36
C GLU A 153 21.75 -14.83 -17.86
N GLY A 154 20.56 -14.82 -17.28
CA GLY A 154 19.44 -15.66 -17.74
C GLY A 154 19.62 -17.16 -17.53
N GLN A 155 20.55 -17.57 -16.66
CA GLN A 155 20.71 -18.97 -16.29
C GLN A 155 19.88 -19.28 -15.04
N GLU A 156 18.83 -20.09 -15.21
CA GLU A 156 18.15 -20.75 -14.10
C GLU A 156 19.13 -21.72 -13.45
N THR A 157 19.53 -21.48 -12.21
CA THR A 157 20.19 -22.51 -11.41
C THR A 157 19.11 -23.39 -10.79
N SER A 158 19.07 -24.62 -11.25
CA SER A 158 18.26 -25.73 -10.73
C SER A 158 18.49 -26.01 -9.24
#